data_51f1512b2183a50cc2c4934f7e5ce75f
#
_entry.id   51f1512b2183a50cc2c4934f7e5ce75f
#
_cell.length_a   1.000
_cell.length_b   1.000
_cell.length_c   1.000
_cell.angle_alpha   90.00
_cell.angle_beta   90.00
_cell.angle_gamma   90.00
#
_symmetry.space_group_name_H-M   'P 1'
#
loop_
_entity.id
_entity.type
_entity.pdbx_description
1 polymer ?
#
loop_
_entity_poly.entity_id
_entity_poly.type
_entity_poly.pdbx_seq_one_letter_code
_entity_poly.pdbx_strand_id
1 'polypeptide(L)'
;TPDAGKKVQKPEEVDTEATKAGKVEEEDTNWGPDEISRLREDWGVPETDTLAVAKTDIEGLEDIVFKGGSPRVRKEAGLDDLDVLKPDRAIKSSGKIASATRHAEADVANEFVEAVEKAGLSNEEVKGVLHLYQSNPSGVCPTCLSGLGNPDKASGVIKQLSERYPNLKIKVSSNQVEGVRVTGRSNFTVQNGKYVD
;
A
#
# COMPACT_ATOMS: atom_id res chain seq x y z
N THR A 1 -18.47 -42.39 -19.40
CA THR A 1 -18.46 -42.02 -19.16
C THR A 1 -18.34 -41.36 -18.52
N PRO A 2 -18.40 -41.41 -18.50
CA PRO A 2 -18.37 -40.77 -17.93
C PRO A 2 -17.94 -40.15 -17.31
N ASP A 3 -17.91 -40.06 -17.35
CA ASP A 3 -17.64 -39.48 -16.73
C ASP A 3 -17.12 -38.70 -16.45
N ALA A 4 -17.09 -38.67 -16.96
CA ALA A 4 -16.47 -37.90 -16.90
C ALA A 4 -16.65 -36.85 -16.53
N GLY A 5 -17.00 -36.56 -16.63
CA GLY A 5 -17.18 -35.60 -16.35
C GLY A 5 -17.17 -35.00 -15.60
N LYS A 6 -17.27 -35.42 -15.44
CA LYS A 6 -17.33 -34.89 -14.63
C LYS A 6 -16.56 -34.33 -14.07
N LYS A 7 -16.22 -34.23 -14.40
CA LYS A 7 -15.61 -33.65 -14.00
C LYS A 7 -15.41 -32.72 -13.76
N VAL A 8 -15.67 -32.47 -14.17
CA VAL A 8 -15.69 -31.64 -13.98
C VAL A 8 -15.78 -30.88 -13.52
N GLN A 9 -15.93 -30.77 -13.59
CA GLN A 9 -16.17 -30.09 -13.17
C GLN A 9 -15.89 -29.65 -12.45
N LYS A 10 -15.71 -29.59 -12.39
CA LYS A 10 -15.53 -29.11 -11.80
C LYS A 10 -14.99 -28.62 -11.14
N PRO A 11 -14.89 -28.76 -11.07
CA PRO A 11 -14.46 -28.07 -10.41
C PRO A 11 -13.85 -27.37 -10.29
N GLU A 12 -13.75 -27.02 -10.65
CA GLU A 12 -13.39 -26.23 -10.51
C GLU A 12 -13.57 -25.39 -10.25
N GLU A 13 -13.89 -25.24 -10.46
CA GLU A 13 -14.25 -24.41 -10.21
C GLU A 13 -14.35 -24.01 -9.32
N VAL A 14 -14.59 -24.04 -9.09
CA VAL A 14 -14.87 -23.69 -8.15
C VAL A 14 -14.01 -23.42 -7.37
N ASP A 15 -13.65 -23.74 -6.99
CA ASP A 15 -12.86 -23.43 -6.18
C ASP A 15 -12.23 -22.34 -6.48
N THR A 16 -12.54 -21.80 -7.19
CA THR A 16 -11.93 -20.77 -7.52
C THR A 16 -12.31 -19.59 -6.84
N GLU A 17 -13.38 -19.35 -6.37
CA GLU A 17 -13.68 -18.14 -5.90
C GLU A 17 -13.30 -17.80 -4.60
N ALA A 18 -13.94 -18.20 -3.69
CA ALA A 18 -13.80 -17.77 -2.36
C ALA A 18 -12.48 -17.94 -1.84
N THR A 19 -11.88 -18.99 -2.12
CA THR A 19 -10.63 -19.22 -1.57
C THR A 19 -9.60 -18.44 -2.23
N LYS A 20 -9.86 -17.94 -3.39
CA LYS A 20 -8.77 -17.39 -4.07
C LYS A 20 -8.35 -16.06 -3.54
N ALA A 21 -9.21 -15.31 -2.91
CA ALA A 21 -8.81 -14.03 -2.45
C ALA A 21 -7.61 -14.10 -1.54
N GLY A 22 -7.69 -14.82 -0.47
CA GLY A 22 -6.59 -14.89 0.47
C GLY A 22 -5.40 -15.61 -0.07
N LYS A 23 -5.66 -16.73 -0.76
CA LYS A 23 -4.55 -17.50 -1.23
C LYS A 23 -3.76 -16.82 -2.32
N VAL A 24 -4.43 -16.22 -3.25
CA VAL A 24 -3.76 -15.55 -4.34
C VAL A 24 -2.87 -14.46 -3.81
N GLU A 25 -3.35 -13.71 -2.82
CA GLU A 25 -2.54 -12.64 -2.29
C GLU A 25 -1.30 -13.13 -1.57
N GLU A 26 -1.41 -14.24 -0.87
CA GLU A 26 -0.25 -14.78 -0.18
C GLU A 26 0.77 -15.35 -1.14
N GLU A 27 0.31 -15.91 -2.24
CA GLU A 27 1.19 -16.57 -3.18
C GLU A 27 1.69 -15.65 -4.28
N ASP A 28 0.97 -14.57 -4.55
CA ASP A 28 1.33 -13.69 -5.65
C ASP A 28 2.32 -12.65 -5.18
N THR A 29 3.61 -13.02 -5.22
CA THR A 29 4.66 -12.11 -4.82
C THR A 29 4.98 -11.10 -5.91
N ASN A 30 4.37 -11.22 -7.08
CA ASN A 30 4.67 -10.35 -8.20
C ASN A 30 3.65 -9.24 -8.42
N TRP A 31 2.57 -9.21 -7.65
CA TRP A 31 1.52 -8.22 -7.89
C TRP A 31 2.05 -6.78 -7.75
N GLY A 32 2.88 -6.54 -6.74
CA GLY A 32 3.44 -5.22 -6.51
C GLY A 32 4.35 -4.75 -7.64
N PRO A 33 5.38 -5.54 -7.98
CA PRO A 33 6.23 -5.19 -9.13
C PRO A 33 5.45 -5.01 -10.42
N ASP A 34 4.44 -5.85 -10.66
CA ASP A 34 3.64 -5.74 -11.89
C ASP A 34 2.84 -4.45 -11.90
N GLU A 35 2.21 -4.08 -10.79
CA GLU A 35 1.46 -2.84 -10.72
C GLU A 35 2.38 -1.62 -10.83
N ILE A 36 3.55 -1.69 -10.23
CA ILE A 36 4.53 -0.61 -10.35
C ILE A 36 4.95 -0.44 -11.81
N SER A 37 5.18 -1.55 -12.52
CA SER A 37 5.55 -1.48 -13.94
C SER A 37 4.45 -0.82 -14.77
N ARG A 38 3.21 -1.18 -14.54
CA ARG A 38 2.08 -0.57 -15.24
C ARG A 38 1.99 0.92 -14.93
N LEU A 39 2.17 1.27 -13.67
CA LEU A 39 2.08 2.66 -13.26
C LEU A 39 3.21 3.49 -13.88
N ARG A 40 4.42 2.92 -13.97
CA ARG A 40 5.53 3.62 -14.63
C ARG A 40 5.22 3.89 -16.09
N GLU A 41 4.63 2.92 -16.76
CA GLU A 41 4.22 3.11 -18.16
C GLU A 41 3.15 4.17 -18.27
N ASP A 42 2.13 4.09 -17.44
CA ASP A 42 1.01 5.01 -17.48
C ASP A 42 1.45 6.45 -17.21
N TRP A 43 2.37 6.63 -16.28
CA TRP A 43 2.82 7.96 -15.89
C TRP A 43 4.09 8.41 -16.61
N GLY A 44 4.74 7.52 -17.37
CA GLY A 44 5.93 7.85 -18.12
C GLY A 44 7.12 8.23 -17.26
N VAL A 45 7.31 7.55 -16.12
CA VAL A 45 8.37 7.89 -15.18
C VAL A 45 9.47 6.82 -15.14
N PRO A 46 10.72 7.22 -14.87
CA PRO A 46 11.85 6.29 -14.89
C PRO A 46 11.87 5.36 -13.68
N GLU A 47 12.68 4.32 -13.77
CA GLU A 47 12.76 3.30 -12.74
C GLU A 47 13.37 3.76 -11.44
N THR A 48 14.10 4.88 -11.48
CA THR A 48 14.81 5.36 -10.29
C THR A 48 13.89 6.06 -9.29
N ASP A 49 12.67 6.42 -9.72
CA ASP A 49 11.80 7.21 -8.87
C ASP A 49 10.85 6.31 -8.08
N THR A 50 10.51 6.73 -6.87
CA THR A 50 9.73 5.90 -5.95
C THR A 50 8.25 6.00 -6.25
N LEU A 51 7.66 4.84 -6.46
CA LEU A 51 6.22 4.66 -6.59
C LEU A 51 5.74 3.71 -5.49
N ALA A 52 4.48 3.82 -5.16
CA ALA A 52 3.85 2.88 -4.22
C ALA A 52 2.48 2.50 -4.75
N VAL A 53 2.09 1.27 -4.48
CA VAL A 53 0.75 0.77 -4.82
C VAL A 53 0.21 -0.01 -3.63
N ALA A 54 -1.10 -0.10 -3.53
CA ALA A 54 -1.70 -0.86 -2.44
C ALA A 54 -2.99 -1.53 -2.90
N LYS A 55 -3.30 -2.64 -2.27
CA LYS A 55 -4.53 -3.39 -2.49
C LYS A 55 -5.07 -3.84 -1.14
N THR A 56 -6.37 -4.06 -1.07
CA THR A 56 -6.99 -4.50 0.18
C THR A 56 -8.05 -5.57 -0.10
N ASP A 57 -8.33 -6.36 0.93
CA ASP A 57 -9.41 -7.35 0.88
C ASP A 57 -10.71 -6.82 1.49
N ILE A 58 -10.77 -5.54 1.81
CA ILE A 58 -11.97 -4.95 2.40
C ILE A 58 -13.09 -4.94 1.36
N GLU A 59 -14.25 -5.47 1.76
CA GLU A 59 -15.39 -5.57 0.88
C GLU A 59 -15.77 -4.19 0.33
N GLY A 60 -15.91 -4.10 -0.98
CA GLY A 60 -16.22 -2.86 -1.65
C GLY A 60 -15.00 -2.08 -2.13
N LEU A 61 -13.81 -2.45 -1.65
CA LEU A 61 -12.57 -1.77 -2.04
C LEU A 61 -11.59 -2.71 -2.74
N GLU A 62 -11.96 -3.98 -2.90
CA GLU A 62 -11.02 -5.00 -3.39
C GLU A 62 -10.63 -4.83 -4.85
N ASP A 63 -11.42 -4.09 -5.63
CA ASP A 63 -11.10 -3.87 -7.04
C ASP A 63 -10.25 -2.62 -7.28
N ILE A 64 -9.91 -1.90 -6.23
CA ILE A 64 -9.15 -0.65 -6.37
C ILE A 64 -7.67 -0.94 -6.17
N VAL A 65 -6.84 -0.41 -7.07
CA VAL A 65 -5.40 -0.36 -6.85
C VAL A 65 -5.08 1.08 -6.48
N PHE A 66 -4.66 1.30 -5.24
CA PHE A 66 -4.27 2.61 -4.76
C PHE A 66 -2.87 2.92 -5.26
N LYS A 67 -2.66 4.12 -5.77
CA LYS A 67 -1.42 4.48 -6.44
C LYS A 67 -0.86 5.76 -5.87
N GLY A 68 0.46 5.82 -5.75
CA GLY A 68 1.09 7.02 -5.25
C GLY A 68 2.49 7.19 -5.78
N GLY A 69 2.91 8.44 -5.89
CA GLY A 69 4.24 8.78 -6.36
C GLY A 69 4.91 9.79 -5.45
N SER A 70 6.23 9.72 -5.39
CA SER A 70 7.03 10.71 -4.67
C SER A 70 6.86 12.08 -5.34
N PRO A 71 7.28 13.16 -4.70
CA PRO A 71 7.17 14.49 -5.31
C PRO A 71 7.83 14.57 -6.68
N ARG A 72 8.96 13.89 -6.84
CA ARG A 72 9.67 13.89 -8.12
C ARG A 72 8.87 13.15 -9.18
N VAL A 73 8.28 12.01 -8.82
CA VAL A 73 7.45 11.24 -9.75
C VAL A 73 6.27 12.09 -10.21
N ARG A 74 5.59 12.72 -9.28
CA ARG A 74 4.43 13.53 -9.62
C ARG A 74 4.81 14.66 -10.57
N LYS A 75 5.95 15.28 -10.32
CA LYS A 75 6.42 16.35 -11.19
C LYS A 75 6.70 15.83 -12.60
N GLU A 76 7.37 14.70 -12.69
CA GLU A 76 7.71 14.12 -14.01
C GLU A 76 6.48 13.61 -14.74
N ALA A 77 5.48 13.16 -14.03
CA ALA A 77 4.24 12.70 -14.63
C ALA A 77 3.28 13.84 -14.97
N GLY A 78 3.65 15.07 -14.64
CA GLY A 78 2.76 16.21 -14.90
C GLY A 78 1.61 16.31 -13.91
N LEU A 79 1.73 15.67 -12.77
CA LEU A 79 0.69 15.70 -11.74
C LEU A 79 1.00 16.78 -10.72
N ASP A 80 -0.06 17.36 -10.15
CA ASP A 80 0.10 18.38 -9.12
C ASP A 80 0.74 17.79 -7.88
N ASP A 81 1.54 18.60 -7.20
CA ASP A 81 2.11 18.22 -5.91
C ASP A 81 0.96 17.99 -4.90
N LEU A 82 1.19 17.10 -3.94
CA LEU A 82 0.17 16.80 -2.94
C LEU A 82 -0.23 18.03 -2.12
N ASP A 83 0.70 18.95 -1.87
CA ASP A 83 0.37 20.16 -1.12
C ASP A 83 -0.55 21.08 -1.92
N VAL A 84 -0.54 20.97 -3.24
CA VAL A 84 -1.44 21.74 -4.12
C VAL A 84 -2.77 21.01 -4.27
N LEU A 85 -2.70 19.71 -4.56
CA LEU A 85 -3.89 18.92 -4.86
C LEU A 85 -4.71 18.59 -3.61
N LYS A 86 -4.03 18.27 -2.51
CA LYS A 86 -4.67 17.83 -1.27
C LYS A 86 -4.03 18.54 -0.07
N PRO A 87 -4.20 19.87 0.02
CA PRO A 87 -3.55 20.61 1.12
C PRO A 87 -4.06 20.21 2.51
N ASP A 88 -5.33 19.76 2.58
CA ASP A 88 -5.94 19.38 3.85
C ASP A 88 -6.06 17.88 4.03
N ARG A 89 -5.15 17.14 3.39
CA ARG A 89 -5.20 15.67 3.46
C ARG A 89 -5.08 15.15 4.88
N ALA A 90 -5.70 14.00 5.12
CA ALA A 90 -5.82 13.44 6.46
C ALA A 90 -4.49 12.94 7.03
N ILE A 91 -3.60 12.44 6.18
CA ILE A 91 -2.34 11.87 6.62
C ILE A 91 -1.21 12.77 6.17
N LYS A 92 -0.48 13.32 7.15
CA LYS A 92 0.69 14.16 6.90
C LYS A 92 1.74 13.82 7.94
N SER A 93 2.95 13.60 7.49
CA SER A 93 4.04 13.41 8.43
C SER A 93 4.30 14.72 9.16
N SER A 94 4.58 14.62 10.44
CA SER A 94 4.89 15.79 11.27
C SER A 94 6.39 16.08 11.30
N GLY A 95 7.16 15.38 10.49
CA GLY A 95 8.61 15.57 10.47
C GLY A 95 9.04 16.93 9.98
N LYS A 96 10.25 17.29 10.31
CA LYS A 96 10.83 18.58 9.90
C LYS A 96 11.17 18.61 8.42
N ILE A 97 11.23 17.45 7.79
CA ILE A 97 11.55 17.36 6.38
C ILE A 97 10.24 17.43 5.59
N ALA A 98 9.98 18.58 5.02
CA ALA A 98 8.72 18.83 4.35
C ALA A 98 8.43 17.80 3.25
N SER A 99 9.45 17.34 2.54
CA SER A 99 9.25 16.37 1.46
C SER A 99 8.69 15.04 1.98
N ALA A 100 8.97 14.70 3.23
CA ALA A 100 8.50 13.42 3.79
C ALA A 100 6.98 13.35 3.93
N THR A 101 6.31 14.49 3.95
CA THR A 101 4.85 14.51 4.02
C THR A 101 4.21 14.19 2.68
N ARG A 102 5.02 14.07 1.63
CA ARG A 102 4.56 13.90 0.26
C ARG A 102 5.17 12.68 -0.40
N HIS A 103 5.77 11.77 0.37
CA HIS A 103 6.34 10.54 -0.17
C HIS A 103 5.25 9.67 -0.82
N ALA A 104 5.67 8.71 -1.62
CA ALA A 104 4.73 7.83 -2.31
C ALA A 104 3.79 7.12 -1.34
N GLU A 105 4.31 6.72 -0.18
CA GLU A 105 3.49 6.07 0.85
C GLU A 105 2.42 7.01 1.37
N ALA A 106 2.75 8.29 1.52
CA ALA A 106 1.77 9.28 1.97
C ALA A 106 0.66 9.46 0.92
N ASP A 107 1.04 9.46 -0.35
CA ASP A 107 0.08 9.57 -1.44
C ASP A 107 -0.90 8.39 -1.42
N VAL A 108 -0.39 7.17 -1.33
CA VAL A 108 -1.22 5.97 -1.26
C VAL A 108 -2.11 5.99 -0.02
N ALA A 109 -1.55 6.39 1.13
CA ALA A 109 -2.32 6.42 2.37
C ALA A 109 -3.52 7.36 2.26
N ASN A 110 -3.33 8.53 1.65
CA ASN A 110 -4.42 9.47 1.49
C ASN A 110 -5.44 8.99 0.46
N GLU A 111 -5.01 8.31 -0.60
CA GLU A 111 -5.93 7.69 -1.54
C GLU A 111 -6.81 6.66 -0.85
N PHE A 112 -6.23 5.87 0.04
CA PHE A 112 -6.99 4.88 0.80
C PHE A 112 -8.01 5.54 1.72
N VAL A 113 -7.60 6.59 2.44
CA VAL A 113 -8.52 7.32 3.32
C VAL A 113 -9.71 7.85 2.54
N GLU A 114 -9.46 8.42 1.36
CA GLU A 114 -10.53 8.96 0.53
C GLU A 114 -11.48 7.87 0.06
N ALA A 115 -10.96 6.71 -0.30
CA ALA A 115 -11.80 5.60 -0.75
C ALA A 115 -12.67 5.07 0.39
N VAL A 116 -12.12 4.99 1.60
CA VAL A 116 -12.87 4.57 2.78
C VAL A 116 -14.02 5.55 3.05
N GLU A 117 -13.74 6.85 2.97
CA GLU A 117 -14.76 7.85 3.21
C GLU A 117 -15.84 7.79 2.15
N LYS A 118 -15.44 7.61 0.90
CA LYS A 118 -16.39 7.52 -0.20
C LYS A 118 -17.27 6.28 -0.08
N ALA A 119 -16.74 5.20 0.48
CA ALA A 119 -17.50 3.98 0.71
C ALA A 119 -18.41 4.06 1.93
N GLY A 120 -18.29 5.14 2.72
CA GLY A 120 -19.14 5.33 3.89
C GLY A 120 -18.80 4.47 5.08
N LEU A 121 -17.56 3.95 5.14
CA LEU A 121 -17.13 3.09 6.25
C LEU A 121 -16.64 3.94 7.42
N SER A 122 -17.01 3.54 8.64
CA SER A 122 -16.42 4.17 9.83
C SER A 122 -15.01 3.63 10.03
N ASN A 123 -14.22 4.32 10.85
CA ASN A 123 -12.84 3.91 11.10
C ASN A 123 -12.75 2.49 11.68
N GLU A 124 -13.72 2.12 12.52
CA GLU A 124 -13.76 0.80 13.15
C GLU A 124 -14.22 -0.28 12.18
N GLU A 125 -14.98 0.11 11.16
CA GLU A 125 -15.46 -0.85 10.17
C GLU A 125 -14.39 -1.22 9.16
N VAL A 126 -13.30 -0.46 9.10
CA VAL A 126 -12.18 -0.76 8.20
C VAL A 126 -11.39 -1.90 8.82
N LYS A 127 -11.71 -3.11 8.41
CA LYS A 127 -11.18 -4.32 9.01
C LYS A 127 -10.72 -5.26 7.91
N GLY A 128 -9.49 -5.71 7.98
CA GLY A 128 -8.90 -6.56 6.97
C GLY A 128 -7.43 -6.24 6.80
N VAL A 129 -6.92 -6.41 5.61
CA VAL A 129 -5.49 -6.22 5.31
C VAL A 129 -5.33 -5.23 4.18
N LEU A 130 -4.44 -4.28 4.35
CA LEU A 130 -3.98 -3.41 3.28
C LEU A 130 -2.55 -3.83 2.95
N HIS A 131 -2.35 -4.31 1.73
CA HIS A 131 -1.02 -4.66 1.23
C HIS A 131 -0.46 -3.44 0.53
N LEU A 132 0.65 -2.91 1.04
CA LEU A 132 1.30 -1.76 0.45
C LEU A 132 2.67 -2.18 -0.08
N TYR A 133 2.94 -1.91 -1.34
CA TYR A 133 4.21 -2.21 -1.97
C TYR A 133 4.83 -0.92 -2.48
N GLN A 134 6.08 -0.68 -2.15
CA GLN A 134 6.78 0.50 -2.65
C GLN A 134 8.05 0.08 -3.39
N SER A 135 8.50 0.91 -4.32
CA SER A 135 9.53 0.50 -5.27
C SER A 135 10.96 0.80 -4.83
N ASN A 136 11.15 1.52 -3.75
CA ASN A 136 12.49 1.90 -3.31
C ASN A 136 13.19 0.70 -2.65
N PRO A 137 14.29 0.20 -3.22
CA PRO A 137 14.96 -0.96 -2.64
C PRO A 137 15.60 -0.70 -1.28
N SER A 138 15.77 0.56 -0.88
CA SER A 138 16.25 0.87 0.48
C SER A 138 15.18 0.68 1.55
N GLY A 139 13.95 0.39 1.16
CA GLY A 139 12.84 0.21 2.09
C GLY A 139 12.12 1.50 2.41
N VAL A 140 11.13 1.41 3.28
CA VAL A 140 10.37 2.59 3.72
C VAL A 140 11.25 3.43 4.64
N CYS A 141 11.30 4.71 4.38
CA CYS A 141 12.24 5.59 5.07
C CYS A 141 11.86 5.78 6.55
N PRO A 142 12.84 6.10 7.40
CA PRO A 142 12.58 6.28 8.84
C PRO A 142 11.53 7.32 9.17
N THR A 143 11.38 8.36 8.34
CA THR A 143 10.39 9.40 8.59
C THR A 143 8.97 8.86 8.44
N CYS A 144 8.73 8.03 7.42
CA CYS A 144 7.42 7.40 7.23
C CYS A 144 7.13 6.37 8.32
N LEU A 145 8.16 5.83 8.96
CA LEU A 145 8.04 4.83 10.02
C LEU A 145 8.05 5.45 11.41
N SER A 146 8.19 6.77 11.51
CA SER A 146 8.37 7.42 12.79
C SER A 146 7.26 7.10 13.78
N GLY A 147 7.63 6.82 15.01
CA GLY A 147 6.67 6.54 16.07
C GLY A 147 6.31 5.08 16.24
N LEU A 148 6.57 4.23 15.24
CA LEU A 148 6.17 2.82 15.32
C LEU A 148 7.00 2.05 16.34
N GLY A 149 8.30 2.29 16.37
CA GLY A 149 9.18 1.62 17.32
C GLY A 149 9.45 2.44 18.57
N ASN A 150 9.01 3.69 18.59
CA ASN A 150 9.24 4.59 19.70
C ASN A 150 8.06 5.55 19.82
N PRO A 151 7.13 5.27 20.74
CA PRO A 151 5.91 6.08 20.87
C PRO A 151 6.15 7.54 21.28
N ASP A 152 7.35 7.86 21.74
CA ASP A 152 7.67 9.24 22.10
C ASP A 152 7.98 10.10 20.88
N LYS A 153 8.16 9.50 19.73
CA LYS A 153 8.40 10.24 18.50
C LYS A 153 7.10 10.59 17.81
N ALA A 154 7.15 11.67 17.03
CA ALA A 154 5.99 12.08 16.26
C ALA A 154 5.57 10.99 15.29
N SER A 155 4.26 10.87 15.03
CA SER A 155 3.72 9.80 14.19
C SER A 155 3.99 10.08 12.72
N GLY A 156 4.65 9.13 12.07
CA GLY A 156 4.84 9.16 10.62
C GLY A 156 3.59 8.68 9.91
N VAL A 157 3.69 8.59 8.58
CA VAL A 157 2.56 8.27 7.71
C VAL A 157 1.96 6.90 8.04
N ILE A 158 2.80 5.89 8.20
CA ILE A 158 2.31 4.52 8.42
C ILE A 158 1.62 4.40 9.77
N LYS A 159 2.20 5.00 10.81
CA LYS A 159 1.59 4.97 12.13
C LYS A 159 0.25 5.68 12.13
N GLN A 160 0.17 6.85 11.50
CA GLN A 160 -1.09 7.59 11.44
C GLN A 160 -2.18 6.78 10.75
N LEU A 161 -1.85 6.15 9.65
CA LEU A 161 -2.81 5.35 8.91
C LEU A 161 -3.31 4.18 9.76
N SER A 162 -2.39 3.49 10.42
CA SER A 162 -2.74 2.32 11.23
C SER A 162 -3.55 2.68 12.47
N GLU A 163 -3.31 3.85 13.05
CA GLU A 163 -4.08 4.28 14.21
C GLU A 163 -5.45 4.80 13.82
N ARG A 164 -5.57 5.35 12.62
CA ARG A 164 -6.85 5.79 12.12
C ARG A 164 -7.81 4.61 11.94
N TYR A 165 -7.27 3.46 11.54
CA TYR A 165 -8.05 2.25 11.31
C TYR A 165 -7.50 1.11 12.20
N PRO A 166 -7.89 1.09 13.47
CA PRO A 166 -7.26 0.16 14.43
C PRO A 166 -7.46 -1.32 14.11
N ASN A 167 -8.47 -1.65 13.33
CA ASN A 167 -8.76 -3.04 12.97
C ASN A 167 -8.14 -3.44 11.64
N LEU A 168 -7.37 -2.55 11.04
CA LEU A 168 -6.70 -2.81 9.77
C LEU A 168 -5.27 -3.27 10.01
N LYS A 169 -4.86 -4.35 9.35
CA LYS A 169 -3.45 -4.73 9.30
C LYS A 169 -2.86 -4.16 8.03
N ILE A 170 -1.72 -3.50 8.16
CA ILE A 170 -1.00 -2.95 7.02
C ILE A 170 0.25 -3.78 6.81
N LYS A 171 0.29 -4.53 5.71
CA LYS A 171 1.45 -5.33 5.35
C LYS A 171 2.24 -4.56 4.30
N VAL A 172 3.48 -4.24 4.62
CA VAL A 172 4.31 -3.43 3.76
C VAL A 172 5.45 -4.26 3.20
N SER A 173 5.66 -4.19 1.90
CA SER A 173 6.78 -4.83 1.26
C SER A 173 7.48 -3.85 0.33
N SER A 174 8.72 -4.13 0.02
CA SER A 174 9.54 -3.24 -0.79
C SER A 174 10.25 -4.04 -1.87
N ASN A 175 10.61 -3.34 -2.94
CA ASN A 175 11.38 -3.94 -4.00
C ASN A 175 12.76 -4.35 -3.46
N GLN A 176 13.09 -5.62 -3.56
CA GLN A 176 14.36 -6.14 -3.06
C GLN A 176 15.34 -6.22 -4.22
N VAL A 177 16.46 -5.55 -4.09
CA VAL A 177 17.51 -5.56 -5.11
C VAL A 177 18.81 -6.01 -4.44
N GLU A 178 19.39 -7.05 -4.98
CA GLU A 178 20.64 -7.59 -4.43
C GLU A 178 21.73 -6.53 -4.48
N GLY A 179 22.49 -6.42 -3.41
CA GLY A 179 23.58 -5.45 -3.32
C GLY A 179 23.15 -4.07 -2.84
N VAL A 180 21.85 -3.81 -2.75
CA VAL A 180 21.37 -2.53 -2.23
C VAL A 180 21.11 -2.67 -0.74
N ARG A 181 21.71 -1.78 0.02
CA ARG A 181 21.55 -1.78 1.47
C ARG A 181 20.18 -1.23 1.85
N VAL A 182 19.48 -1.95 2.73
CA VAL A 182 18.20 -1.50 3.25
C VAL A 182 18.47 -0.58 4.44
N THR A 183 18.28 0.73 4.24
CA THR A 183 18.49 1.73 5.28
C THR A 183 17.21 2.02 6.04
N GLY A 184 16.05 1.76 5.45
CA GLY A 184 14.77 1.85 6.13
C GLY A 184 14.32 0.47 6.56
N ARG A 185 13.05 0.18 6.38
CA ARG A 185 12.50 -1.13 6.75
C ARG A 185 11.71 -1.70 5.57
N SER A 186 11.87 -2.98 5.39
CA SER A 186 11.24 -3.71 4.30
C SER A 186 10.52 -4.92 4.89
N ASN A 187 9.37 -5.29 4.34
CA ASN A 187 8.63 -6.49 4.75
C ASN A 187 8.29 -6.50 6.24
N PHE A 188 7.26 -5.77 6.59
CA PHE A 188 6.79 -5.71 7.97
C PHE A 188 5.27 -5.54 7.98
N THR A 189 4.67 -5.77 9.15
CA THR A 189 3.23 -5.58 9.36
C THR A 189 3.02 -4.64 10.53
N VAL A 190 2.01 -3.78 10.40
CA VAL A 190 1.67 -2.79 11.42
C VAL A 190 0.18 -2.87 11.70
N GLN A 191 -0.20 -2.73 12.97
CA GLN A 191 -1.60 -2.60 13.35
C GLN A 191 -1.68 -1.69 14.57
N ASN A 192 -2.60 -0.74 14.52
CA ASN A 192 -2.90 0.17 15.63
C ASN A 192 -1.64 0.80 16.21
N GLY A 193 -0.79 1.34 15.32
CA GLY A 193 0.38 2.11 15.70
C GLY A 193 1.60 1.31 16.11
N LYS A 194 1.59 -0.01 15.94
CA LYS A 194 2.68 -0.87 16.39
C LYS A 194 3.04 -1.90 15.34
N TYR A 195 4.32 -2.29 15.34
CA TYR A 195 4.73 -3.44 14.53
C TYR A 195 4.09 -4.70 15.12
N VAL A 196 3.55 -5.53 14.24
CA VAL A 196 3.04 -6.85 14.59
C VAL A 196 3.61 -7.82 13.60
N ASP A 197 3.68 -9.06 13.96
CA ASP A 197 4.26 -9.99 13.02
C ASP A 197 3.29 -10.65 12.17
#